data_33913722365723ba178ec8e7c894751a
#
_entry.id   33913722365723ba178ec8e7c894751a
#
_cell.length_a   1.000
_cell.length_b   1.000
_cell.length_c   1.000
_cell.angle_alpha   90.00
_cell.angle_beta   90.00
_cell.angle_gamma   90.00
#
_symmetry.space_group_name_H-M   'P 1'
#
loop_
_entity.id
_entity.type
_entity.pdbx_description
1 polymer ?
#
loop_
_entity_poly.entity_id
_entity_poly.type
_entity_poly.pdbx_seq_one_letter_code
_entity_poly.pdbx_strand_id
1 'polypeptide(L)'
;MDMTIKLKNDKLVGDFWGGLAAMLVALPSAIAFGVTIYASIGPAYAGLGALAGILGATALGLIAPALGGTNRLITAPCAPAAAVLSAFAIELVQQGIAPTTIVLMLTALGLLSGIVQVSLGFMRIGSL
;
A
#
# COMPACT_ATOMS: atom_id res chain seq x y z
N MET A 1 -41.69 -4.23 -4.69
CA MET A 1 -40.77 -3.36 -3.90
C MET A 1 -39.84 -4.15 -2.99
N ASP A 2 -40.20 -5.37 -2.60
CA ASP A 2 -39.44 -6.19 -1.64
C ASP A 2 -38.23 -6.91 -2.26
N MET A 3 -38.33 -7.35 -3.51
CA MET A 3 -37.28 -8.10 -4.20
C MET A 3 -36.01 -7.25 -4.51
N THR A 4 -36.18 -5.97 -4.81
CA THR A 4 -35.08 -5.03 -5.06
C THR A 4 -34.31 -4.70 -3.79
N ILE A 5 -34.99 -4.61 -2.64
CA ILE A 5 -34.38 -4.36 -1.33
C ILE A 5 -33.58 -5.60 -0.90
N LYS A 6 -34.09 -6.80 -1.12
CA LYS A 6 -33.42 -8.06 -0.80
C LYS A 6 -32.14 -8.25 -1.61
N LEU A 7 -32.18 -8.01 -2.93
CA LEU A 7 -31.01 -8.07 -3.81
C LEU A 7 -29.95 -7.03 -3.45
N LYS A 8 -30.34 -5.86 -2.96
CA LYS A 8 -29.42 -4.82 -2.50
C LYS A 8 -28.73 -5.22 -1.19
N ASN A 9 -29.46 -5.83 -0.27
CA ASN A 9 -28.90 -6.32 1.00
C ASN A 9 -27.95 -7.49 0.78
N ASP A 10 -28.26 -8.43 -0.12
CA ASP A 10 -27.40 -9.57 -0.43
C ASP A 10 -26.07 -9.11 -1.07
N LYS A 11 -26.10 -8.07 -1.90
CA LYS A 11 -24.89 -7.45 -2.46
C LYS A 11 -24.04 -6.77 -1.38
N LEU A 12 -24.65 -6.01 -0.47
CA LEU A 12 -23.92 -5.34 0.62
C LEU A 12 -23.25 -6.37 1.56
N VAL A 13 -23.94 -7.45 1.86
CA VAL A 13 -23.37 -8.54 2.68
C VAL A 13 -22.21 -9.21 1.94
N GLY A 14 -22.35 -9.48 0.64
CA GLY A 14 -21.27 -10.02 -0.18
C GLY A 14 -20.06 -9.10 -0.27
N ASP A 15 -20.29 -7.80 -0.47
CA ASP A 15 -19.23 -6.79 -0.52
C ASP A 15 -18.50 -6.64 0.82
N PHE A 16 -19.24 -6.71 1.94
CA PHE A 16 -18.64 -6.69 3.28
C PHE A 16 -17.72 -7.90 3.53
N TRP A 17 -18.21 -9.12 3.24
CA TRP A 17 -17.40 -10.32 3.40
C TRP A 17 -16.21 -10.38 2.45
N GLY A 18 -16.40 -9.91 1.21
CA GLY A 18 -15.32 -9.78 0.23
C GLY A 18 -14.25 -8.78 0.70
N GLY A 19 -14.66 -7.63 1.21
CA GLY A 19 -13.76 -6.62 1.77
C GLY A 19 -13.01 -7.13 3.01
N LEU A 20 -13.69 -7.85 3.90
CA LEU A 20 -13.08 -8.45 5.08
C LEU A 20 -12.03 -9.51 4.70
N ALA A 21 -12.35 -10.40 3.76
CA ALA A 21 -11.41 -11.40 3.27
C ALA A 21 -10.17 -10.74 2.61
N ALA A 22 -10.38 -9.69 1.83
CA ALA A 22 -9.32 -8.91 1.22
C ALA A 22 -8.41 -8.24 2.25
N MET A 23 -8.98 -7.67 3.30
CA MET A 23 -8.25 -7.04 4.40
C MET A 23 -7.39 -8.07 5.16
N LEU A 24 -7.92 -9.26 5.43
CA LEU A 24 -7.19 -10.33 6.12
C LEU A 24 -5.93 -10.78 5.37
N VAL A 25 -5.88 -10.62 4.06
CA VAL A 25 -4.72 -10.95 3.23
C VAL A 25 -3.80 -9.73 3.05
N ALA A 26 -4.37 -8.57 2.77
CA ALA A 26 -3.61 -7.37 2.44
C ALA A 26 -2.89 -6.76 3.66
N LEU A 27 -3.50 -6.79 4.83
CA LEU A 27 -2.95 -6.15 6.04
C LEU A 27 -1.68 -6.85 6.56
N PRO A 28 -1.63 -8.19 6.72
CA PRO A 28 -0.41 -8.88 7.09
C PRO A 28 0.73 -8.67 6.08
N SER A 29 0.41 -8.67 4.79
CA SER A 29 1.40 -8.42 3.72
C SER A 29 1.98 -7.01 3.80
N ALA A 30 1.13 -6.00 4.02
CA ALA A 30 1.56 -4.62 4.16
C ALA A 30 2.46 -4.42 5.39
N ILE A 31 2.12 -5.03 6.51
CA ILE A 31 2.94 -5.03 7.72
C ILE A 31 4.29 -5.69 7.44
N ALA A 32 4.30 -6.87 6.84
CA ALA A 32 5.52 -7.61 6.53
C ALA A 32 6.46 -6.80 5.62
N PHE A 33 5.93 -6.17 4.56
CA PHE A 33 6.74 -5.33 3.67
C PHE A 33 7.25 -4.08 4.37
N GLY A 34 6.44 -3.42 5.18
CA GLY A 34 6.88 -2.27 5.97
C GLY A 34 8.00 -2.64 6.95
N VAL A 35 7.84 -3.73 7.69
CA VAL A 35 8.87 -4.27 8.58
C VAL A 35 10.14 -4.59 7.81
N THR A 36 10.06 -5.27 6.68
CA THR A 36 11.22 -5.67 5.87
C THR A 36 12.03 -4.45 5.41
N ILE A 37 11.37 -3.41 4.91
CA ILE A 37 12.03 -2.18 4.44
C ILE A 37 12.70 -1.45 5.61
N TYR A 38 12.01 -1.26 6.71
CA TYR A 38 12.54 -0.48 7.84
C TYR A 38 13.55 -1.26 8.68
N ALA A 39 13.42 -2.58 8.80
CA ALA A 39 14.41 -3.43 9.45
C ALA A 39 15.77 -3.41 8.71
N SER A 40 15.77 -3.13 7.40
CA SER A 40 17.00 -2.95 6.61
C SER A 40 17.79 -1.70 7.04
N ILE A 41 17.13 -0.71 7.65
CA ILE A 41 17.79 0.47 8.23
C ILE A 41 18.40 0.12 9.60
N GLY A 42 17.70 -0.72 10.36
CA GLY A 42 18.13 -1.20 11.67
C GLY A 42 16.96 -1.83 12.44
N PRO A 43 17.23 -2.78 13.36
CA PRO A 43 16.18 -3.49 14.10
C PRO A 43 15.22 -2.58 14.88
N ALA A 44 15.73 -1.45 15.36
CA ALA A 44 14.93 -0.47 16.12
C ALA A 44 13.82 0.18 15.25
N TYR A 45 13.96 0.17 13.93
CA TYR A 45 13.00 0.77 13.00
C TYR A 45 11.89 -0.19 12.54
N ALA A 46 11.98 -1.47 12.85
CA ALA A 46 11.00 -2.49 12.45
C ALA A 46 9.57 -2.14 12.90
N GLY A 47 9.41 -1.62 14.12
CA GLY A 47 8.12 -1.17 14.63
C GLY A 47 7.52 0.00 13.86
N LEU A 48 8.34 0.96 13.45
CA LEU A 48 7.92 2.06 12.58
C LEU A 48 7.50 1.55 11.21
N GLY A 49 8.21 0.55 10.68
CA GLY A 49 7.84 -0.13 9.43
C GLY A 49 6.48 -0.81 9.51
N ALA A 50 6.18 -1.49 10.61
CA ALA A 50 4.87 -2.09 10.85
C ALA A 50 3.75 -1.04 10.83
N LEU A 51 3.94 0.07 11.54
CA LEU A 51 2.99 1.20 11.57
C LEU A 51 2.82 1.82 10.18
N ALA A 52 3.90 2.05 9.46
CA ALA A 52 3.86 2.58 8.09
C ALA A 52 3.08 1.64 7.15
N GLY A 53 3.26 0.32 7.29
CA GLY A 53 2.51 -0.69 6.54
C GLY A 53 1.01 -0.64 6.82
N ILE A 54 0.61 -0.55 8.10
CA ILE A 54 -0.80 -0.46 8.51
C ILE A 54 -1.43 0.83 7.98
N LEU A 55 -0.78 1.98 8.20
CA LEU A 55 -1.28 3.27 7.75
C LEU A 55 -1.38 3.35 6.23
N GLY A 56 -0.36 2.84 5.52
CA GLY A 56 -0.36 2.78 4.07
C GLY A 56 -1.48 1.90 3.51
N ALA A 57 -1.67 0.70 4.07
CA ALA A 57 -2.75 -0.20 3.66
C ALA A 57 -4.13 0.40 3.93
N THR A 58 -4.30 1.06 5.08
CA THR A 58 -5.56 1.71 5.44
C THR A 58 -5.86 2.90 4.51
N ALA A 59 -4.87 3.75 4.26
CA ALA A 59 -5.01 4.88 3.34
C ALA A 59 -5.34 4.41 1.91
N LEU A 60 -4.63 3.42 1.39
CA LEU A 60 -4.91 2.84 0.07
C LEU A 60 -6.29 2.20 0.01
N GLY A 61 -6.69 1.46 1.06
CA GLY A 61 -7.98 0.80 1.13
C GLY A 61 -9.17 1.76 1.19
N LEU A 62 -8.97 2.98 1.70
CA LEU A 62 -10.01 4.02 1.77
C LEU A 62 -10.00 4.95 0.54
N ILE A 63 -8.82 5.40 0.13
CA ILE A 63 -8.69 6.43 -0.93
C ILE A 63 -8.90 5.82 -2.32
N ALA A 64 -8.33 4.65 -2.60
CA ALA A 64 -8.42 4.05 -3.92
C ALA A 64 -9.87 3.74 -4.34
N PRO A 65 -10.72 3.13 -3.49
CA PRO A 65 -12.14 2.94 -3.81
C PRO A 65 -12.92 4.25 -3.90
N ALA A 66 -12.58 5.26 -3.09
CA ALA A 66 -13.26 6.55 -3.07
C ALA A 66 -13.01 7.37 -4.35
N LEU A 67 -11.83 7.23 -4.96
CA LEU A 67 -11.48 7.93 -6.21
C LEU A 67 -11.92 7.19 -7.48
N GLY A 68 -12.50 6.02 -7.33
CA GLY A 68 -12.94 5.18 -8.43
C GLY A 68 -11.90 4.12 -8.77
N GLY A 69 -12.34 2.91 -8.85
CA GLY A 69 -11.54 1.73 -9.18
C GLY A 69 -12.39 0.70 -9.91
N THR A 70 -11.80 -0.41 -10.28
CA THR A 70 -12.56 -1.54 -10.79
C THR A 70 -13.20 -2.30 -9.64
N ASN A 71 -14.43 -2.78 -9.83
CA ASN A 71 -15.16 -3.57 -8.82
C ASN A 71 -14.51 -4.93 -8.48
N ARG A 72 -13.33 -5.24 -9.01
CA ARG A 72 -12.70 -6.57 -8.93
C ARG A 72 -11.22 -6.55 -8.57
N LEU A 73 -10.59 -5.39 -8.40
CA LEU A 73 -9.17 -5.26 -8.09
C LEU A 73 -8.96 -4.56 -6.76
N ILE A 74 -8.01 -5.07 -5.98
CA ILE A 74 -7.57 -4.48 -4.72
C ILE A 74 -6.24 -3.80 -4.98
N THR A 75 -6.10 -2.57 -4.51
CA THR A 75 -4.81 -1.89 -4.47
C THR A 75 -4.08 -2.35 -3.22
N ALA A 76 -3.01 -3.11 -3.40
CA ALA A 76 -2.19 -3.65 -2.32
C ALA A 76 -0.71 -3.44 -2.60
N PRO A 77 0.13 -3.33 -1.55
CA PRO A 77 1.58 -3.26 -1.72
C PRO A 77 2.10 -4.55 -2.37
N CYS A 78 3.13 -4.43 -3.21
CA CYS A 78 3.70 -5.56 -3.93
C CYS A 78 5.11 -5.91 -3.44
N ALA A 79 5.43 -7.20 -3.43
CA ALA A 79 6.73 -7.71 -2.99
C ALA A 79 7.93 -7.16 -3.79
N PRO A 80 7.88 -7.01 -5.12
CA PRO A 80 8.99 -6.42 -5.88
C PRO A 80 9.34 -5.00 -5.46
N ALA A 81 8.33 -4.16 -5.18
CA ALA A 81 8.57 -2.80 -4.71
C ALA A 81 9.23 -2.80 -3.32
N ALA A 82 8.77 -3.67 -2.42
CA ALA A 82 9.38 -3.81 -1.10
C ALA A 82 10.83 -4.28 -1.18
N ALA A 83 11.15 -5.22 -2.08
CA ALA A 83 12.51 -5.69 -2.30
C ALA A 83 13.44 -4.58 -2.80
N VAL A 84 13.00 -3.78 -3.78
CA VAL A 84 13.78 -2.65 -4.30
C VAL A 84 14.02 -1.59 -3.22
N LEU A 85 12.99 -1.24 -2.44
CA LEU A 85 13.13 -0.27 -1.35
C LEU A 85 14.05 -0.77 -0.24
N SER A 86 14.00 -2.07 0.09
CA SER A 86 14.91 -2.68 1.07
C SER A 86 16.36 -2.67 0.57
N ALA A 87 16.59 -3.03 -0.69
CA ALA A 87 17.93 -2.99 -1.29
C ALA A 87 18.49 -1.56 -1.28
N PHE A 88 17.69 -0.58 -1.64
CA PHE A 88 18.06 0.83 -1.60
C PHE A 88 18.38 1.29 -0.16
N ALA A 89 17.59 0.90 0.83
CA ALA A 89 17.86 1.22 2.23
C ALA A 89 19.19 0.59 2.71
N ILE A 90 19.47 -0.65 2.35
CA ILE A 90 20.73 -1.35 2.69
C ILE A 90 21.92 -0.59 2.11
N GLU A 91 21.85 -0.20 0.86
CA GLU A 91 22.94 0.54 0.20
C GLU A 91 23.21 1.88 0.90
N LEU A 92 22.18 2.63 1.27
CA LEU A 92 22.34 3.88 2.00
C LEU A 92 22.95 3.68 3.41
N VAL A 93 22.59 2.59 4.09
CA VAL A 93 23.21 2.21 5.37
C VAL A 93 24.70 1.90 5.18
N GLN A 94 25.08 1.18 4.13
CA GLN A 94 26.47 0.88 3.82
C GLN A 94 27.29 2.13 3.49
N GLN A 95 26.66 3.15 2.94
CA GLN A 95 27.28 4.46 2.70
C GLN A 95 27.40 5.31 3.97
N GLY A 96 26.97 4.81 5.12
CA GLY A 96 27.07 5.50 6.40
C GLY A 96 26.07 6.65 6.56
N ILE A 97 25.00 6.68 5.79
CA ILE A 97 23.96 7.71 5.87
C ILE A 97 23.15 7.52 7.14
N ALA A 98 22.87 8.62 7.84
CA ALA A 98 22.10 8.59 9.08
C ALA A 98 20.70 7.97 8.85
N PRO A 99 20.21 7.09 9.75
CA PRO A 99 18.93 6.41 9.62
C PRO A 99 17.75 7.34 9.37
N THR A 100 17.72 8.49 10.03
CA THR A 100 16.66 9.51 9.85
C THR A 100 16.64 10.04 8.41
N THR A 101 17.80 10.23 7.80
CA THR A 101 17.92 10.69 6.42
C THR A 101 17.43 9.60 5.46
N ILE A 102 17.72 8.33 5.76
CA ILE A 102 17.24 7.19 4.95
C ILE A 102 15.72 7.14 4.96
N VAL A 103 15.08 7.27 6.13
CA VAL A 103 13.61 7.32 6.24
C VAL A 103 13.03 8.46 5.41
N LEU A 104 13.68 9.63 5.44
CA LEU A 104 13.25 10.80 4.68
C LEU A 104 13.40 10.59 3.17
N MET A 105 14.49 9.95 2.72
CA MET A 105 14.69 9.58 1.32
C MET A 105 13.68 8.55 0.83
N LEU A 106 13.36 7.53 1.63
CA LEU A 106 12.31 6.55 1.31
C LEU A 106 10.94 7.21 1.19
N THR A 107 10.63 8.15 2.07
CA THR A 107 9.37 8.92 2.03
C THR A 107 9.31 9.79 0.78
N ALA A 108 10.39 10.50 0.45
CA ALA A 108 10.49 11.32 -0.75
C ALA A 108 10.33 10.48 -2.03
N LEU A 109 10.95 9.31 -2.07
CA LEU A 109 10.83 8.36 -3.19
C LEU A 109 9.39 7.88 -3.36
N GLY A 110 8.70 7.57 -2.26
CA GLY A 110 7.29 7.20 -2.26
C GLY A 110 6.40 8.32 -2.80
N LEU A 111 6.61 9.56 -2.35
CA LEU A 111 5.88 10.72 -2.84
C LEU A 111 6.13 10.97 -4.34
N LEU A 112 7.38 10.91 -4.76
CA LEU A 112 7.75 11.08 -6.17
C LEU A 112 7.10 10.02 -7.06
N SER A 113 7.16 8.76 -6.63
CA SER A 113 6.48 7.64 -7.30
C SER A 113 4.97 7.87 -7.41
N GLY A 114 4.33 8.34 -6.33
CA GLY A 114 2.93 8.70 -6.32
C GLY A 114 2.57 9.80 -7.31
N ILE A 115 3.37 10.86 -7.37
CA ILE A 115 3.18 11.96 -8.33
C ILE A 115 3.29 11.46 -9.78
N VAL A 116 4.28 10.63 -10.06
CA VAL A 116 4.46 10.03 -11.40
C VAL A 116 3.26 9.16 -11.77
N GLN A 117 2.77 8.33 -10.86
CA GLN A 117 1.61 7.47 -11.09
C GLN A 117 0.34 8.28 -11.36
N VAL A 118 0.09 9.34 -10.59
CA VAL A 118 -1.03 10.25 -10.81
C VAL A 118 -0.92 10.93 -12.17
N SER A 119 0.27 11.42 -12.52
CA SER A 119 0.51 12.07 -13.82
C SER A 119 0.24 11.13 -14.99
N LEU A 120 0.71 9.88 -14.90
CA LEU A 120 0.44 8.85 -15.92
C LEU A 120 -1.05 8.46 -15.97
N GLY A 121 -1.73 8.45 -14.83
CA GLY A 121 -3.18 8.23 -14.76
C GLY A 121 -3.97 9.32 -15.48
N PHE A 122 -3.59 10.59 -15.31
CA PHE A 122 -4.20 11.71 -16.03
C PHE A 122 -3.99 11.64 -17.55
N MET A 123 -2.85 11.15 -18.00
CA MET A 123 -2.54 10.96 -19.42
C MET A 123 -3.29 9.78 -20.06
N ARG A 124 -4.11 9.03 -19.30
CA ARG A 124 -4.88 7.86 -19.77
C ARG A 124 -4.06 6.83 -20.56
N ILE A 125 -2.77 6.70 -20.25
CA ILE A 125 -1.87 5.76 -20.96
C ILE A 125 -2.28 4.29 -20.74
N GLY A 126 -3.09 4.01 -19.74
CA GLY A 126 -3.62 2.67 -19.44
C GLY A 126 -4.86 2.26 -20.23
N SER A 127 -5.29 3.04 -21.24
CA SER A 127 -6.47 2.73 -22.05
C SER A 127 -6.12 2.20 -23.46
N LEU A 128 -4.87 1.80 -23.69
CA LEU A 128 -4.42 1.16 -24.94
C LEU A 128 -4.52 -0.36 -24.85
#